data_60891035122da4c5f00ebd936c0b08eb
#
_entry.id   60891035122da4c5f00ebd936c0b08eb
#
_cell.length_a   1.000
_cell.length_b   1.000
_cell.length_c   1.000
_cell.angle_alpha   90.00
_cell.angle_beta   90.00
_cell.angle_gamma   90.00
#
_symmetry.space_group_name_H-M   'P 1'
#
loop_
_entity.id
_entity.type
_entity.pdbx_description
1 polymer ?
#
loop_
_entity_poly.entity_id
_entity_poly.type
_entity_poly.pdbx_seq_one_letter_code
_entity_poly.pdbx_strand_id
1 'polypeptide(L)'
;MDPVGVHAHLPMHMVSFRAFRPARLALASSLLIVTCCQTPQPAPPPPAPKPVATPTPAPPPPQVAPPPAENWIDRPQTPGDWSYVVEPGETLAVFGTPNAIRLVIGCTPATRKIAIVRAASTPPQAELAMRISTETTSRQLLAKPASGPPSRVVATLDARDPLLDAMAITRGRFAVEVEGETGLYVPAWAEVTRVIEDCR
;
A
#
# COMPACT_ATOMS: atom_id res chain seq x y z
N MET A 1 -33.97 -19.04 44.46
CA MET A 1 -32.75 -19.87 44.46
C MET A 1 -31.70 -19.09 43.67
N ASP A 2 -30.66 -18.77 44.36
CA ASP A 2 -29.76 -17.62 44.10
C ASP A 2 -28.84 -17.72 42.92
N PRO A 3 -28.30 -16.55 42.44
CA PRO A 3 -27.35 -16.46 41.32
C PRO A 3 -25.90 -16.58 41.83
N VAL A 4 -25.07 -17.23 41.08
CA VAL A 4 -23.62 -17.24 41.32
C VAL A 4 -22.93 -16.30 40.31
N GLY A 5 -22.49 -15.17 40.82
CA GLY A 5 -21.62 -14.25 40.11
C GLY A 5 -20.19 -14.79 40.11
N VAL A 6 -19.52 -14.70 38.97
CA VAL A 6 -18.06 -14.88 38.85
C VAL A 6 -17.47 -13.59 38.32
N HIS A 7 -16.88 -12.83 39.25
CA HIS A 7 -15.98 -11.71 38.96
C HIS A 7 -14.60 -12.26 38.60
N ALA A 8 -14.18 -12.10 37.34
CA ALA A 8 -12.79 -12.32 36.94
C ALA A 8 -12.03 -11.01 36.99
N HIS A 9 -11.14 -10.88 37.98
CA HIS A 9 -10.15 -9.79 38.10
C HIS A 9 -9.00 -10.06 37.11
N LEU A 10 -8.75 -9.12 36.21
CA LEU A 10 -7.54 -9.05 35.41
C LEU A 10 -6.47 -8.24 36.14
N PRO A 11 -5.24 -8.72 36.26
CA PRO A 11 -4.15 -7.94 36.83
C PRO A 11 -3.57 -6.95 35.84
N MET A 12 -3.53 -5.70 36.23
CA MET A 12 -2.82 -4.59 35.58
C MET A 12 -1.31 -4.81 35.66
N HIS A 13 -0.63 -5.10 34.57
CA HIS A 13 0.83 -5.12 34.53
C HIS A 13 1.38 -3.69 34.42
N MET A 14 1.97 -3.27 35.52
CA MET A 14 2.75 -2.05 35.66
C MET A 14 4.06 -2.17 34.86
N VAL A 15 4.24 -1.35 33.84
CA VAL A 15 5.50 -1.26 33.08
C VAL A 15 6.42 -0.28 33.81
N SER A 16 7.49 -0.80 34.41
CA SER A 16 8.55 -0.01 35.07
C SER A 16 9.47 0.64 34.04
N PHE A 17 9.49 1.96 34.00
CA PHE A 17 10.51 2.73 33.29
C PHE A 17 11.82 2.70 34.08
N ARG A 18 12.86 2.08 33.52
CA ARG A 18 14.23 2.18 34.03
C ARG A 18 14.89 3.45 33.50
N ALA A 19 15.21 4.34 34.42
CA ALA A 19 15.98 5.55 34.20
C ALA A 19 17.44 5.23 33.84
N PHE A 20 17.91 5.73 32.69
CA PHE A 20 19.32 5.71 32.31
C PHE A 20 20.06 6.85 33.01
N ARG A 21 21.10 6.50 33.80
CA ARG A 21 22.03 7.43 34.41
C ARG A 21 23.20 7.71 33.45
N PRO A 22 23.61 8.96 33.23
CA PRO A 22 24.82 9.25 32.46
C PRO A 22 26.08 9.08 33.31
N ALA A 23 27.03 8.30 32.83
CA ALA A 23 28.37 8.17 33.39
C ALA A 23 29.21 9.39 32.97
N ARG A 24 29.77 10.08 33.98
CA ARG A 24 30.74 11.15 33.81
C ARG A 24 32.10 10.52 33.57
N LEU A 25 32.74 10.77 32.44
CA LEU A 25 34.16 10.48 32.19
C LEU A 25 35.01 11.67 32.61
N ALA A 26 35.95 11.38 33.50
CA ALA A 26 36.96 12.31 34.01
C ALA A 26 38.08 12.52 32.94
N LEU A 27 38.46 13.79 32.73
CA LEU A 27 39.64 14.17 31.99
C LEU A 27 40.89 13.93 32.86
N ALA A 28 41.83 13.13 32.39
CA ALA A 28 43.19 13.05 32.89
C ALA A 28 44.11 13.81 31.92
N SER A 29 44.62 14.95 32.37
CA SER A 29 45.71 15.70 31.71
C SER A 29 47.05 15.01 31.92
N SER A 30 47.69 14.57 30.85
CA SER A 30 49.12 14.14 30.89
C SER A 30 49.97 15.13 30.11
N LEU A 31 50.82 15.80 30.88
CA LEU A 31 51.89 16.72 30.44
C LEU A 31 53.03 15.86 29.83
N LEU A 32 53.31 15.94 28.55
CA LEU A 32 54.46 15.30 27.92
C LEU A 32 55.52 16.35 27.55
N ILE A 33 56.70 16.17 28.11
CA ILE A 33 57.90 16.96 27.93
C ILE A 33 58.44 16.70 26.51
N VAL A 34 58.60 17.76 25.73
CA VAL A 34 59.19 17.69 24.40
C VAL A 34 60.73 17.78 24.52
N THR A 35 61.41 16.67 24.28
CA THR A 35 62.85 16.62 24.12
C THR A 35 63.20 16.87 22.66
N CYS A 36 63.91 17.97 22.44
CA CYS A 36 64.34 18.41 21.12
C CYS A 36 65.55 17.56 20.63
N CYS A 37 65.36 16.63 19.70
CA CYS A 37 66.41 16.00 18.93
C CYS A 37 66.34 16.54 17.50
N GLN A 38 67.35 17.36 17.12
CA GLN A 38 67.53 17.82 15.76
C GLN A 38 68.05 16.66 14.91
N THR A 39 67.23 16.19 14.00
CA THR A 39 67.60 15.23 12.95
C THR A 39 68.15 15.99 11.73
N PRO A 40 69.17 15.49 11.03
CA PRO A 40 69.67 16.13 9.81
C PRO A 40 68.60 16.20 8.74
N GLN A 41 68.48 17.35 8.07
CA GLN A 41 67.52 17.62 7.03
C GLN A 41 67.76 16.70 5.81
N PRO A 42 66.82 15.87 5.41
CA PRO A 42 66.96 15.10 4.19
C PRO A 42 66.99 15.99 2.95
N ALA A 43 67.70 15.57 1.94
CA ALA A 43 67.76 16.24 0.65
C ALA A 43 66.38 16.37 0.02
N PRO A 44 66.10 17.45 -0.73
CA PRO A 44 64.78 17.64 -1.35
C PRO A 44 64.47 16.48 -2.32
N PRO A 45 63.25 15.93 -2.26
CA PRO A 45 62.85 14.85 -3.17
C PRO A 45 62.80 15.36 -4.63
N PRO A 46 63.06 14.47 -5.61
CA PRO A 46 62.96 14.83 -7.03
C PRO A 46 61.53 15.29 -7.37
N PRO A 47 61.39 16.21 -8.36
CA PRO A 47 60.05 16.72 -8.72
C PRO A 47 59.12 15.59 -9.10
N ALA A 48 57.92 15.61 -8.48
CA ALA A 48 56.89 14.65 -8.76
C ALA A 48 56.46 14.67 -10.24
N PRO A 49 56.25 13.51 -10.88
CA PRO A 49 55.74 13.47 -12.24
C PRO A 49 54.40 14.21 -12.32
N LYS A 50 54.27 15.07 -13.36
CA LYS A 50 53.03 15.82 -13.61
C LYS A 50 51.87 14.83 -13.70
N PRO A 51 50.70 15.10 -13.05
CA PRO A 51 49.54 14.26 -13.18
C PRO A 51 49.14 14.12 -14.64
N VAL A 52 49.14 12.90 -15.14
CA VAL A 52 48.53 12.58 -16.44
C VAL A 52 47.03 12.81 -16.27
N ALA A 53 46.46 13.73 -17.06
CA ALA A 53 45.02 13.99 -17.05
C ALA A 53 44.29 12.70 -17.36
N THR A 54 43.58 12.18 -16.37
CA THR A 54 42.65 11.07 -16.55
C THR A 54 41.57 11.51 -17.53
N PRO A 55 41.30 10.77 -18.62
CA PRO A 55 40.23 11.15 -19.55
C PRO A 55 38.90 11.24 -18.79
N THR A 56 38.26 12.39 -18.89
CA THR A 56 36.92 12.60 -18.34
C THR A 56 35.97 11.57 -18.97
N PRO A 57 35.24 10.75 -18.19
CA PRO A 57 34.24 9.84 -18.73
C PRO A 57 33.27 10.61 -19.62
N ALA A 58 32.97 10.06 -20.80
CA ALA A 58 31.97 10.65 -21.67
C ALA A 58 30.60 10.72 -20.93
N PRO A 59 29.81 11.79 -21.10
CA PRO A 59 28.48 11.87 -20.53
C PRO A 59 27.66 10.64 -20.93
N PRO A 60 26.88 10.04 -20.01
CA PRO A 60 25.98 8.94 -20.36
C PRO A 60 25.01 9.41 -21.47
N PRO A 61 24.65 8.52 -22.40
CA PRO A 61 23.68 8.86 -23.44
C PRO A 61 22.38 9.34 -22.81
N PRO A 62 21.65 10.28 -23.45
CA PRO A 62 20.37 10.76 -22.93
C PRO A 62 19.43 9.58 -22.69
N GLN A 63 19.00 9.37 -21.45
CA GLN A 63 17.95 8.42 -21.15
C GLN A 63 16.66 8.96 -21.76
N VAL A 64 16.12 8.22 -22.73
CA VAL A 64 14.78 8.47 -23.23
C VAL A 64 13.82 8.24 -22.06
N ALA A 65 13.12 9.29 -21.62
CA ALA A 65 12.11 9.17 -20.58
C ALA A 65 11.07 8.12 -21.01
N PRO A 66 10.65 7.22 -20.11
CA PRO A 66 9.55 6.30 -20.40
C PRO A 66 8.33 7.08 -20.88
N PRO A 67 7.53 6.55 -21.84
CA PRO A 67 6.29 7.18 -22.22
C PRO A 67 5.44 7.49 -20.98
N PRO A 68 4.72 8.63 -20.94
CA PRO A 68 3.81 8.92 -19.83
C PRO A 68 2.89 7.73 -19.61
N ALA A 69 2.72 7.31 -18.36
CA ALA A 69 1.77 6.26 -18.02
C ALA A 69 0.38 6.68 -18.52
N GLU A 70 -0.25 5.83 -19.32
CA GLU A 70 -1.58 6.13 -19.85
C GLU A 70 -2.56 6.37 -18.70
N ASN A 71 -3.26 7.50 -18.74
CA ASN A 71 -4.21 7.86 -17.70
C ASN A 71 -5.43 6.90 -17.77
N TRP A 72 -5.79 6.28 -16.65
CA TRP A 72 -6.95 5.39 -16.58
C TRP A 72 -8.26 6.08 -17.01
N ILE A 73 -8.37 7.42 -16.86
CA ILE A 73 -9.53 8.22 -17.27
C ILE A 73 -9.77 8.14 -18.79
N ASP A 74 -8.69 8.01 -19.56
CA ASP A 74 -8.76 7.97 -21.03
C ASP A 74 -9.06 6.56 -21.57
N ARG A 75 -9.01 5.55 -20.69
CA ARG A 75 -9.32 4.16 -21.07
C ARG A 75 -10.81 3.98 -21.38
N PRO A 76 -11.18 3.16 -22.36
CA PRO A 76 -12.57 2.85 -22.65
C PRO A 76 -13.23 2.16 -21.46
N GLN A 77 -14.53 2.41 -21.26
CA GLN A 77 -15.30 1.70 -20.25
C GLN A 77 -15.28 0.19 -20.53
N THR A 78 -15.06 -0.58 -19.47
CA THR A 78 -15.15 -2.04 -19.55
C THR A 78 -16.58 -2.45 -19.88
N PRO A 79 -16.80 -3.31 -20.90
CA PRO A 79 -18.14 -3.82 -21.23
C PRO A 79 -18.75 -4.60 -20.06
N GLY A 80 -20.01 -4.34 -19.77
CA GLY A 80 -20.80 -4.96 -18.71
C GLY A 80 -21.72 -3.97 -18.03
N ASP A 81 -22.64 -4.52 -17.24
CA ASP A 81 -23.64 -3.78 -16.49
C ASP A 81 -23.56 -4.15 -15.02
N TRP A 82 -24.09 -3.26 -14.16
CA TRP A 82 -24.29 -3.54 -12.75
C TRP A 82 -25.65 -4.22 -12.52
N SER A 83 -25.69 -5.11 -11.56
CA SER A 83 -26.92 -5.70 -11.00
C SER A 83 -26.84 -5.64 -9.48
N TYR A 84 -27.91 -5.20 -8.86
CA TYR A 84 -28.05 -5.25 -7.39
C TYR A 84 -28.73 -6.57 -6.98
N VAL A 85 -28.08 -7.30 -6.07
CA VAL A 85 -28.54 -8.61 -5.59
C VAL A 85 -28.63 -8.59 -4.07
N VAL A 86 -29.69 -9.18 -3.53
CA VAL A 86 -29.89 -9.38 -2.08
C VAL A 86 -29.77 -10.86 -1.77
N GLU A 87 -28.81 -11.22 -0.93
CA GLU A 87 -28.59 -12.57 -0.45
C GLU A 87 -28.82 -12.63 1.08
N PRO A 88 -29.04 -13.81 1.67
CA PRO A 88 -29.16 -13.92 3.13
C PRO A 88 -27.92 -13.40 3.84
N GLY A 89 -28.04 -12.25 4.50
CA GLY A 89 -26.97 -11.63 5.28
C GLY A 89 -26.02 -10.72 4.52
N GLU A 90 -26.22 -10.51 3.21
CA GLU A 90 -25.39 -9.59 2.41
C GLU A 90 -26.17 -8.95 1.26
N THR A 91 -25.68 -7.79 0.80
CA THR A 91 -26.12 -7.16 -0.44
C THR A 91 -24.95 -6.98 -1.37
N LEU A 92 -25.17 -7.14 -2.68
CA LEU A 92 -24.12 -7.18 -3.68
C LEU A 92 -24.44 -6.24 -4.83
N ALA A 93 -23.46 -5.47 -5.27
CA ALA A 93 -23.42 -4.89 -6.61
C ALA A 93 -22.48 -5.78 -7.45
N VAL A 94 -23.03 -6.38 -8.49
CA VAL A 94 -22.33 -7.34 -9.36
C VAL A 94 -22.14 -6.72 -10.73
N PHE A 95 -20.89 -6.57 -11.17
CA PHE A 95 -20.55 -6.04 -12.48
C PHE A 95 -20.05 -7.13 -13.41
N GLY A 96 -20.58 -7.14 -14.61
CA GLY A 96 -20.12 -8.06 -15.65
C GLY A 96 -21.09 -8.18 -16.81
N THR A 97 -20.93 -9.26 -17.56
CA THR A 97 -21.85 -9.69 -18.62
C THR A 97 -22.60 -10.94 -18.12
N PRO A 98 -23.70 -11.37 -18.79
CA PRO A 98 -24.42 -12.59 -18.41
C PRO A 98 -23.53 -13.84 -18.26
N ASN A 99 -22.41 -13.88 -18.96
CA ASN A 99 -21.50 -15.04 -18.98
C ASN A 99 -20.23 -14.86 -18.13
N ALA A 100 -19.99 -13.65 -17.60
CA ALA A 100 -18.73 -13.37 -16.89
C ALA A 100 -18.88 -12.24 -15.85
N ILE A 101 -18.93 -12.60 -14.59
CA ILE A 101 -18.80 -11.65 -13.49
C ILE A 101 -17.33 -11.22 -13.37
N ARG A 102 -17.09 -9.90 -13.36
CA ARG A 102 -15.74 -9.32 -13.32
C ARG A 102 -15.42 -8.66 -12.00
N LEU A 103 -16.41 -8.00 -11.39
CA LEU A 103 -16.26 -7.26 -10.13
C LEU A 103 -17.51 -7.44 -9.29
N VAL A 104 -17.33 -7.59 -7.98
CA VAL A 104 -18.45 -7.57 -7.02
C VAL A 104 -18.06 -6.62 -5.89
N ILE A 105 -18.98 -5.77 -5.49
CA ILE A 105 -18.89 -4.98 -4.27
C ILE A 105 -19.99 -5.53 -3.35
N GLY A 106 -19.60 -6.14 -2.24
CA GLY A 106 -20.53 -6.78 -1.31
C GLY A 106 -20.49 -6.13 0.05
N CYS A 107 -21.66 -5.94 0.64
CA CYS A 107 -21.84 -5.50 2.01
C CYS A 107 -22.26 -6.66 2.89
N THR A 108 -21.61 -6.82 4.06
CA THR A 108 -22.05 -7.66 5.16
C THR A 108 -22.51 -6.76 6.32
N PRO A 109 -23.80 -6.44 6.46
CA PRO A 109 -24.29 -5.47 7.44
C PRO A 109 -23.94 -5.84 8.88
N ALA A 110 -23.96 -7.14 9.22
CA ALA A 110 -23.63 -7.64 10.56
C ALA A 110 -22.21 -7.27 11.01
N THR A 111 -21.25 -7.17 10.10
CA THR A 111 -19.85 -6.80 10.38
C THR A 111 -19.51 -5.40 9.96
N ARG A 112 -20.41 -4.72 9.21
CA ARG A 112 -20.19 -3.41 8.60
C ARG A 112 -18.92 -3.38 7.75
N LYS A 113 -18.72 -4.43 6.96
CA LYS A 113 -17.59 -4.58 6.05
C LYS A 113 -18.05 -4.60 4.60
N ILE A 114 -17.28 -3.91 3.76
CA ILE A 114 -17.42 -3.94 2.31
C ILE A 114 -16.29 -4.77 1.74
N ALA A 115 -16.62 -5.77 0.95
CA ALA A 115 -15.69 -6.58 0.18
C ALA A 115 -15.68 -6.11 -1.28
N ILE A 116 -14.50 -5.82 -1.81
CA ILE A 116 -14.29 -5.57 -3.25
C ILE A 116 -13.66 -6.83 -3.83
N VAL A 117 -14.42 -7.58 -4.61
CA VAL A 117 -14.06 -8.88 -5.16
C VAL A 117 -13.79 -8.74 -6.64
N ARG A 118 -12.57 -9.03 -7.08
CA ARG A 118 -12.15 -8.99 -8.49
C ARG A 118 -11.89 -10.41 -8.98
N ALA A 119 -12.54 -10.78 -10.08
CA ALA A 119 -12.21 -12.03 -10.76
C ALA A 119 -10.76 -12.02 -11.25
N ALA A 120 -10.06 -13.13 -11.10
CA ALA A 120 -8.69 -13.32 -11.55
C ALA A 120 -8.63 -14.34 -12.69
N SER A 121 -7.74 -14.11 -13.64
CA SER A 121 -7.56 -15.00 -14.81
C SER A 121 -6.93 -16.34 -14.42
N THR A 122 -6.09 -16.33 -13.37
CA THR A 122 -5.44 -17.50 -12.80
C THR A 122 -5.59 -17.51 -11.27
N PRO A 123 -5.54 -18.66 -10.58
CA PRO A 123 -5.57 -18.73 -9.14
C PRO A 123 -4.38 -17.98 -8.51
N PRO A 124 -4.61 -16.88 -7.79
CA PRO A 124 -3.53 -16.14 -7.16
C PRO A 124 -2.95 -16.96 -6.00
N GLN A 125 -1.60 -17.00 -5.92
CA GLN A 125 -0.88 -17.76 -4.90
C GLN A 125 -0.51 -16.92 -3.67
N ALA A 126 -0.62 -15.60 -3.79
CA ALA A 126 -0.27 -14.63 -2.76
C ALA A 126 -1.24 -13.44 -2.77
N GLU A 127 -1.13 -12.58 -1.79
CA GLU A 127 -1.81 -11.30 -1.77
C GLU A 127 -1.32 -10.43 -2.92
N LEU A 128 -2.24 -9.74 -3.60
CA LEU A 128 -1.96 -8.87 -4.74
C LEU A 128 -2.30 -7.42 -4.42
N ALA A 129 -1.57 -6.50 -5.04
CA ALA A 129 -1.92 -5.10 -5.00
C ALA A 129 -3.18 -4.85 -5.84
N MET A 130 -4.24 -4.29 -5.22
CA MET A 130 -5.45 -3.82 -5.88
C MET A 130 -5.51 -2.30 -5.77
N ARG A 131 -5.38 -1.60 -6.87
CA ARG A 131 -5.51 -0.13 -6.93
C ARG A 131 -6.93 0.24 -7.32
N ILE A 132 -7.54 1.12 -6.52
CA ILE A 132 -8.80 1.78 -6.85
C ILE A 132 -8.49 3.22 -7.16
N SER A 133 -8.90 3.69 -8.34
CA SER A 133 -8.73 5.09 -8.75
C SER A 133 -10.08 5.70 -9.11
N THR A 134 -10.36 6.86 -8.52
CA THR A 134 -11.54 7.69 -8.75
C THR A 134 -11.10 9.06 -9.26
N GLU A 135 -12.02 9.93 -9.62
CA GLU A 135 -11.70 11.31 -10.04
C GLU A 135 -10.90 12.08 -8.95
N THR A 136 -11.17 11.82 -7.68
CA THR A 136 -10.64 12.58 -6.55
C THR A 136 -9.53 11.90 -5.79
N THR A 137 -9.38 10.57 -5.89
CA THR A 137 -8.39 9.82 -5.12
C THR A 137 -7.96 8.54 -5.84
N SER A 138 -6.76 8.08 -5.51
CA SER A 138 -6.26 6.77 -5.90
C SER A 138 -5.62 6.11 -4.70
N ARG A 139 -6.01 4.86 -4.39
CA ARG A 139 -5.49 4.12 -3.25
C ARG A 139 -5.20 2.66 -3.61
N GLN A 140 -4.09 2.17 -3.12
CA GLN A 140 -3.73 0.77 -3.21
C GLN A 140 -4.20 0.02 -1.97
N LEU A 141 -4.89 -1.08 -2.19
CA LEU A 141 -5.35 -2.02 -1.19
C LEU A 141 -4.56 -3.33 -1.32
N LEU A 142 -4.52 -4.10 -0.25
CA LEU A 142 -4.01 -5.45 -0.27
C LEU A 142 -5.19 -6.42 -0.46
N ALA A 143 -5.21 -7.13 -1.59
CA ALA A 143 -6.27 -8.07 -1.93
C ALA A 143 -5.78 -9.50 -1.71
N LYS A 144 -6.54 -10.28 -0.93
CA LYS A 144 -6.25 -11.67 -0.59
C LYS A 144 -6.87 -12.63 -1.59
N PRO A 145 -6.21 -13.75 -1.91
CA PRO A 145 -6.84 -14.82 -2.65
C PRO A 145 -8.12 -15.32 -1.96
N ALA A 146 -9.21 -15.47 -2.71
CA ALA A 146 -10.40 -16.13 -2.22
C ALA A 146 -10.36 -17.63 -2.54
N SER A 147 -10.87 -18.44 -1.61
CA SER A 147 -10.90 -19.89 -1.79
C SER A 147 -11.93 -20.32 -2.83
N GLY A 148 -11.63 -21.39 -3.56
CA GLY A 148 -12.54 -22.04 -4.50
C GLY A 148 -12.70 -21.32 -5.85
N PRO A 149 -13.32 -22.03 -6.83
CA PRO A 149 -13.62 -21.45 -8.13
C PRO A 149 -14.84 -20.53 -8.09
N PRO A 150 -14.90 -19.50 -8.97
CA PRO A 150 -13.84 -19.05 -9.85
C PRO A 150 -12.71 -18.33 -9.10
N SER A 151 -11.52 -18.24 -9.71
CA SER A 151 -10.38 -17.52 -9.14
C SER A 151 -10.70 -16.05 -8.89
N ARG A 152 -10.41 -15.56 -7.68
CA ARG A 152 -10.76 -14.20 -7.24
C ARG A 152 -9.75 -13.67 -6.22
N VAL A 153 -9.66 -12.35 -6.14
CA VAL A 153 -9.00 -11.63 -5.02
C VAL A 153 -10.01 -10.71 -4.34
N VAL A 154 -9.84 -10.52 -3.04
CA VAL A 154 -10.77 -9.78 -2.19
C VAL A 154 -10.00 -8.76 -1.36
N ALA A 155 -10.34 -7.48 -1.50
CA ALA A 155 -9.96 -6.43 -0.56
C ALA A 155 -11.17 -6.08 0.32
N THR A 156 -10.95 -5.88 1.61
CA THR A 156 -12.03 -5.59 2.57
C THR A 156 -11.79 -4.22 3.21
N LEU A 157 -12.85 -3.42 3.29
CA LEU A 157 -12.87 -2.09 3.86
C LEU A 157 -13.94 -1.99 4.95
N ASP A 158 -13.77 -1.02 5.85
CA ASP A 158 -14.85 -0.60 6.74
C ASP A 158 -15.93 0.16 5.96
N ALA A 159 -17.21 0.00 6.33
CA ALA A 159 -18.33 0.65 5.64
C ALA A 159 -18.23 2.19 5.61
N ARG A 160 -17.46 2.78 6.51
CA ARG A 160 -17.20 4.24 6.58
C ARG A 160 -15.86 4.67 5.99
N ASP A 161 -15.19 3.79 5.27
CA ASP A 161 -13.93 4.13 4.62
C ASP A 161 -14.14 5.21 3.54
N PRO A 162 -13.39 6.34 3.57
CA PRO A 162 -13.56 7.45 2.63
C PRO A 162 -13.38 7.07 1.15
N LEU A 163 -12.68 5.97 0.85
CA LEU A 163 -12.56 5.48 -0.52
C LEU A 163 -13.92 5.08 -1.09
N LEU A 164 -14.81 4.51 -0.27
CA LEU A 164 -16.15 4.12 -0.69
C LEU A 164 -17.00 5.32 -1.09
N ASP A 165 -16.89 6.44 -0.35
CA ASP A 165 -17.54 7.69 -0.73
C ASP A 165 -17.00 8.21 -2.06
N ALA A 166 -15.67 8.19 -2.23
CA ALA A 166 -15.05 8.61 -3.48
C ALA A 166 -15.47 7.73 -4.67
N MET A 167 -15.69 6.42 -4.47
CA MET A 167 -16.21 5.51 -5.51
C MET A 167 -17.67 5.83 -5.84
N ALA A 168 -18.51 6.07 -4.81
CA ALA A 168 -19.94 6.33 -4.97
C ALA A 168 -20.24 7.65 -5.70
N ILE A 169 -19.42 8.70 -5.49
CA ILE A 169 -19.65 10.05 -6.03
C ILE A 169 -18.77 10.38 -7.24
N THR A 170 -17.87 9.48 -7.66
CA THR A 170 -16.99 9.73 -8.81
C THR A 170 -17.80 9.93 -10.09
N ARG A 171 -17.41 10.92 -10.90
CA ARG A 171 -18.11 11.20 -12.16
C ARG A 171 -17.77 10.15 -13.22
N GLY A 172 -18.81 9.58 -13.81
CA GLY A 172 -18.69 8.63 -14.88
C GLY A 172 -18.23 7.25 -14.44
N ARG A 173 -16.95 7.08 -14.10
CA ARG A 173 -16.38 5.75 -13.80
C ARG A 173 -15.24 5.82 -12.77
N PHE A 174 -14.91 4.67 -12.20
CA PHE A 174 -13.70 4.43 -11.43
C PHE A 174 -12.92 3.24 -12.00
N ALA A 175 -11.63 3.17 -11.68
CA ALA A 175 -10.76 2.07 -12.09
C ALA A 175 -10.53 1.09 -10.94
N VAL A 176 -10.47 -0.20 -11.27
CA VAL A 176 -10.03 -1.29 -10.40
C VAL A 176 -8.93 -2.05 -11.12
N GLU A 177 -7.70 -1.89 -10.66
CA GLU A 177 -6.52 -2.47 -11.26
C GLU A 177 -5.87 -3.43 -10.27
N VAL A 178 -5.66 -4.68 -10.70
CA VAL A 178 -4.99 -5.71 -9.91
C VAL A 178 -3.74 -6.15 -10.64
N GLU A 179 -2.66 -6.33 -9.92
CA GLU A 179 -1.38 -6.75 -10.48
C GLU A 179 -1.53 -8.06 -11.27
N GLY A 180 -1.04 -8.06 -12.51
CA GLY A 180 -1.15 -9.22 -13.42
C GLY A 180 -2.50 -9.36 -14.13
N GLU A 181 -3.50 -8.51 -13.84
CA GLU A 181 -4.82 -8.57 -14.46
C GLU A 181 -5.10 -7.35 -15.34
N THR A 182 -5.99 -7.52 -16.31
CA THR A 182 -6.48 -6.38 -17.11
C THR A 182 -7.26 -5.42 -16.22
N GLY A 183 -6.96 -4.12 -16.27
CA GLY A 183 -7.69 -3.10 -15.54
C GLY A 183 -9.18 -3.07 -15.88
N LEU A 184 -10.02 -2.82 -14.89
CA LEU A 184 -11.45 -2.56 -15.07
C LEU A 184 -11.74 -1.08 -14.90
N TYR A 185 -12.51 -0.52 -15.83
CA TYR A 185 -12.95 0.88 -15.85
C TYR A 185 -14.48 0.87 -15.85
N VAL A 186 -15.07 0.92 -14.65
CA VAL A 186 -16.49 0.61 -14.44
C VAL A 186 -17.29 1.85 -14.05
N PRO A 187 -18.54 1.98 -14.50
CA PRO A 187 -19.36 3.15 -14.19
C PRO A 187 -19.74 3.19 -12.69
N ALA A 188 -19.78 4.38 -12.11
CA ALA A 188 -20.25 4.61 -10.74
C ALA A 188 -21.78 4.74 -10.72
N TRP A 189 -22.49 3.62 -10.90
CA TRP A 189 -23.94 3.60 -10.95
C TRP A 189 -24.57 3.43 -9.55
N ALA A 190 -25.88 3.58 -9.50
CA ALA A 190 -26.65 3.57 -8.27
C ALA A 190 -26.50 2.29 -7.44
N GLU A 191 -26.24 1.15 -8.07
CA GLU A 191 -26.02 -0.15 -7.40
C GLU A 191 -24.81 -0.10 -6.47
N VAL A 192 -23.71 0.59 -6.90
CA VAL A 192 -22.51 0.78 -6.08
C VAL A 192 -22.84 1.59 -4.83
N THR A 193 -23.49 2.74 -5.01
CA THR A 193 -23.92 3.62 -3.91
C THR A 193 -24.84 2.87 -2.96
N ARG A 194 -25.82 2.14 -3.49
CA ARG A 194 -26.82 1.40 -2.72
C ARG A 194 -26.18 0.38 -1.79
N VAL A 195 -25.27 -0.46 -2.30
CA VAL A 195 -24.57 -1.46 -1.48
C VAL A 195 -23.73 -0.81 -0.38
N ILE A 196 -23.08 0.34 -0.67
CA ILE A 196 -22.31 1.09 0.33
C ILE A 196 -23.24 1.60 1.44
N GLU A 197 -24.40 2.15 1.10
CA GLU A 197 -25.37 2.65 2.07
C GLU A 197 -26.02 1.53 2.90
N ASP A 198 -26.29 0.37 2.32
CA ASP A 198 -26.79 -0.81 3.05
C ASP A 198 -25.88 -1.25 4.20
N CYS A 199 -24.58 -0.90 4.12
CA CYS A 199 -23.56 -1.26 5.10
C CYS A 199 -23.41 -0.26 6.26
N ARG A 200 -24.08 0.89 6.19
CA ARG A 200 -23.91 2.02 7.13
C ARG A 200 -25.00 2.08 8.18
#